data_e267d28ac8ca310b14d62f7e444ca226
#
_entry.id   e267d28ac8ca310b14d62f7e444ca226
#
_cell.length_a   1.000
_cell.length_b   1.000
_cell.length_c   1.000
_cell.angle_alpha   90.00
_cell.angle_beta   90.00
_cell.angle_gamma   90.00
#
_symmetry.space_group_name_H-M   'P 1'
#
loop_
_entity.id
_entity.type
_entity.pdbx_description
1 polymer ?
#
loop_
_entity_poly.entity_id
_entity_poly.type
_entity_poly.pdbx_seq_one_letter_code
_entity_poly.pdbx_strand_id
1 'polypeptide(L)'
;MSKVIAVCNQKGGVGKTTTAVNLAASFAALEKKTLLIDMDPQGNASQGLGYNEMQDVDIHEILNMADNPDNITYDNIKEAILDTSLDYLKVITSGPDLAVMEIELVNAMSRERRLERVMNVLKQTFEFIIIDAPPSLNLLTLNVLTAATSVLIPVQCEYYALQGMTELFKTIREVQKNLNANLKIEGALLTMYDSRLSLCKQVAEEVRENLSDTVFQAMIPRNVKLSEAPSHGKPAILYDVQSSGAQAYMKLAEEILNKGK
;
A
#
# COMPACT_ATOMS: atom_id res chain seq x y z
N MET A 1 7.74 15.43 8.42
CA MET A 1 7.72 14.04 8.93
C MET A 1 7.35 13.12 7.78
N SER A 2 8.02 11.99 7.66
CA SER A 2 7.69 10.97 6.65
C SER A 2 6.30 10.37 6.92
N LYS A 3 5.51 10.13 5.88
CA LYS A 3 4.19 9.52 5.96
C LYS A 3 4.24 8.10 5.43
N VAL A 4 3.91 7.11 6.26
CA VAL A 4 3.88 5.69 5.90
C VAL A 4 2.43 5.25 5.75
N ILE A 5 1.99 4.97 4.54
CA ILE A 5 0.60 4.62 4.21
C ILE A 5 0.55 3.14 3.83
N ALA A 6 -0.14 2.34 4.66
CA ALA A 6 -0.47 0.96 4.33
C ALA A 6 -1.72 0.91 3.44
N VAL A 7 -1.65 0.24 2.30
CA VAL A 7 -2.81 -0.01 1.44
C VAL A 7 -3.35 -1.40 1.76
N CYS A 8 -4.41 -1.47 2.56
CA CYS A 8 -4.92 -2.72 3.12
C CYS A 8 -6.41 -2.93 2.83
N ASN A 9 -6.76 -4.14 2.47
CA ASN A 9 -8.11 -4.69 2.52
C ASN A 9 -8.02 -6.23 2.47
N GLN A 10 -8.85 -6.90 3.26
CA GLN A 10 -8.93 -8.36 3.31
C GLN A 10 -9.47 -8.97 2.01
N LYS A 11 -10.35 -8.23 1.31
CA LYS A 11 -10.95 -8.71 0.08
C LYS A 11 -9.93 -8.67 -1.07
N GLY A 12 -9.77 -9.78 -1.78
CA GLY A 12 -9.01 -9.83 -3.03
C GLY A 12 -9.68 -9.03 -4.15
N GLY A 13 -8.89 -8.53 -5.11
CA GLY A 13 -9.41 -7.87 -6.31
C GLY A 13 -10.01 -6.46 -6.13
N VAL A 14 -9.91 -5.84 -4.94
CA VAL A 14 -10.44 -4.48 -4.69
C VAL A 14 -9.53 -3.35 -5.19
N GLY A 15 -8.39 -3.68 -5.79
CA GLY A 15 -7.44 -2.71 -6.34
C GLY A 15 -6.40 -2.23 -5.33
N LYS A 16 -5.98 -3.03 -4.33
CA LYS A 16 -4.89 -2.71 -3.40
C LYS A 16 -3.61 -2.39 -4.14
N THR A 17 -3.05 -3.36 -4.84
CA THR A 17 -1.80 -3.24 -5.60
C THR A 17 -1.88 -2.11 -6.63
N THR A 18 -2.98 -2.03 -7.38
CA THR A 18 -3.22 -0.94 -8.33
C THR A 18 -3.16 0.42 -7.62
N THR A 19 -3.74 0.52 -6.42
CA THR A 19 -3.72 1.75 -5.63
C THR A 19 -2.31 2.04 -5.12
N ALA A 20 -1.61 1.05 -4.56
CA ALA A 20 -0.27 1.24 -4.03
C ALA A 20 0.70 1.73 -5.12
N VAL A 21 0.75 1.06 -6.27
CA VAL A 21 1.61 1.42 -7.41
C VAL A 21 1.28 2.81 -7.94
N ASN A 22 0.00 3.09 -8.22
CA ASN A 22 -0.38 4.34 -8.89
C ASN A 22 -0.38 5.54 -7.93
N LEU A 23 -0.65 5.35 -6.63
CA LEU A 23 -0.51 6.41 -5.63
C LEU A 23 0.96 6.76 -5.41
N ALA A 24 1.85 5.76 -5.29
CA ALA A 24 3.30 5.99 -5.17
C ALA A 24 3.84 6.73 -6.40
N ALA A 25 3.45 6.31 -7.61
CA ALA A 25 3.82 6.98 -8.85
C ALA A 25 3.26 8.41 -8.94
N SER A 26 2.06 8.67 -8.42
CA SER A 26 1.47 10.01 -8.39
C SER A 26 2.20 10.93 -7.42
N PHE A 27 2.63 10.46 -6.25
CA PHE A 27 3.48 11.26 -5.37
C PHE A 27 4.84 11.57 -6.01
N ALA A 28 5.46 10.59 -6.68
CA ALA A 28 6.71 10.81 -7.42
C ALA A 28 6.56 11.83 -8.54
N ALA A 29 5.46 11.80 -9.29
CA ALA A 29 5.15 12.79 -10.31
C ALA A 29 4.94 14.21 -9.75
N LEU A 30 4.59 14.31 -8.46
CA LEU A 30 4.53 15.56 -7.69
C LEU A 30 5.87 15.87 -6.97
N GLU A 31 6.97 15.28 -7.44
CA GLU A 31 8.35 15.45 -6.95
C GLU A 31 8.52 15.13 -5.45
N LYS A 32 7.70 14.20 -4.93
CA LYS A 32 7.83 13.68 -3.57
C LYS A 32 8.71 12.44 -3.55
N LYS A 33 9.77 12.45 -2.73
CA LYS A 33 10.62 11.26 -2.53
C LYS A 33 9.79 10.14 -1.95
N THR A 34 9.46 9.15 -2.78
CA THR A 34 8.52 8.08 -2.47
C THR A 34 9.19 6.72 -2.56
N LEU A 35 8.88 5.85 -1.61
CA LEU A 35 9.24 4.43 -1.64
C LEU A 35 7.96 3.60 -1.69
N LEU A 36 7.88 2.65 -2.61
CA LEU A 36 6.90 1.58 -2.60
C LEU A 36 7.54 0.33 -1.98
N ILE A 37 6.87 -0.30 -1.03
CA ILE A 37 7.27 -1.60 -0.47
C ILE A 37 6.18 -2.61 -0.81
N ASP A 38 6.56 -3.64 -1.55
CA ASP A 38 5.68 -4.77 -1.84
C ASP A 38 5.75 -5.77 -0.67
N MET A 39 4.63 -6.01 -0.01
CA MET A 39 4.51 -6.96 1.11
C MET A 39 3.61 -8.15 0.76
N ASP A 40 3.24 -8.29 -0.52
CA ASP A 40 2.50 -9.47 -1.00
C ASP A 40 3.49 -10.49 -1.60
N PRO A 41 3.53 -11.74 -1.13
CA PRO A 41 4.37 -12.80 -1.72
C PRO A 41 4.14 -13.03 -3.22
N GLN A 42 3.02 -12.56 -3.77
CA GLN A 42 2.75 -12.63 -5.20
C GLN A 42 3.58 -11.64 -6.05
N GLY A 43 4.20 -10.62 -5.43
CA GLY A 43 5.08 -9.67 -6.10
C GLY A 43 4.39 -8.78 -7.15
N ASN A 44 3.06 -8.61 -7.06
CA ASN A 44 2.30 -7.89 -8.09
C ASN A 44 2.64 -6.39 -8.18
N ALA A 45 3.01 -5.74 -7.06
CA ALA A 45 3.44 -4.35 -7.07
C ALA A 45 4.82 -4.20 -7.69
N SER A 46 5.72 -5.14 -7.42
CA SER A 46 7.04 -5.26 -8.03
C SER A 46 6.94 -5.40 -9.55
N GLN A 47 6.14 -6.34 -10.03
CA GLN A 47 5.89 -6.55 -11.46
C GLN A 47 5.26 -5.32 -12.13
N GLY A 48 4.35 -4.65 -11.43
CA GLY A 48 3.71 -3.41 -11.90
C GLY A 48 4.68 -2.24 -12.09
N LEU A 49 5.90 -2.33 -11.57
CA LEU A 49 7.00 -1.37 -11.76
C LEU A 49 8.15 -1.92 -12.64
N GLY A 50 7.96 -3.10 -13.26
CA GLY A 50 8.90 -3.67 -14.22
C GLY A 50 9.85 -4.72 -13.65
N TYR A 51 9.75 -5.07 -12.36
CA TYR A 51 10.55 -6.10 -11.72
C TYR A 51 9.86 -7.46 -11.83
N ASN A 52 10.13 -8.18 -12.93
CA ASN A 52 9.52 -9.50 -13.22
C ASN A 52 10.37 -10.67 -12.70
N GLU A 53 11.61 -10.41 -12.36
CA GLU A 53 12.56 -11.41 -11.86
C GLU A 53 12.81 -11.19 -10.36
N MET A 54 13.10 -12.27 -9.64
CA MET A 54 13.49 -12.20 -8.25
C MET A 54 14.79 -11.39 -8.12
N GLN A 55 14.85 -10.57 -7.10
CA GLN A 55 16.05 -9.81 -6.76
C GLN A 55 16.84 -10.56 -5.69
N ASP A 56 18.16 -10.40 -5.69
CA ASP A 56 19.04 -11.05 -4.70
C ASP A 56 18.76 -10.57 -3.27
N VAL A 57 18.33 -9.33 -3.12
CA VAL A 57 17.92 -8.76 -1.84
C VAL A 57 16.54 -8.12 -2.01
N ASP A 58 15.55 -8.66 -1.33
CA ASP A 58 14.17 -8.17 -1.33
C ASP A 58 13.65 -7.92 0.10
N ILE A 59 12.35 -7.74 0.26
CA ILE A 59 11.75 -7.48 1.57
C ILE A 59 11.86 -8.66 2.53
N HIS A 60 11.96 -9.91 2.04
CA HIS A 60 12.13 -11.08 2.87
C HIS A 60 13.49 -11.03 3.60
N GLU A 61 14.60 -10.78 2.88
CA GLU A 61 15.93 -10.64 3.47
C GLU A 61 16.00 -9.50 4.48
N ILE A 62 15.38 -8.35 4.16
CA ILE A 62 15.33 -7.21 5.09
C ILE A 62 14.58 -7.57 6.38
N LEU A 63 13.45 -8.26 6.29
CA LEU A 63 12.70 -8.68 7.47
C LEU A 63 13.46 -9.74 8.29
N ASN A 64 14.27 -10.60 7.65
CA ASN A 64 15.17 -11.53 8.33
C ASN A 64 16.28 -10.79 9.08
N MET A 65 16.94 -9.82 8.45
CA MET A 65 17.92 -8.97 9.12
C MET A 65 17.34 -8.23 10.31
N ALA A 66 16.06 -7.87 10.26
CA ALA A 66 15.35 -7.15 11.31
C ALA A 66 15.06 -8.00 12.57
N ASP A 67 15.50 -9.24 12.64
CA ASP A 67 15.51 -10.01 13.88
C ASP A 67 16.41 -9.34 14.93
N ASN A 68 17.57 -8.88 14.53
CA ASN A 68 18.42 -8.02 15.35
C ASN A 68 18.29 -6.55 14.88
N PRO A 69 17.77 -5.65 15.76
CA PRO A 69 17.61 -4.22 15.40
C PRO A 69 18.93 -3.54 14.98
N ASP A 70 20.07 -3.97 15.51
CA ASP A 70 21.39 -3.38 15.22
C ASP A 70 21.84 -3.66 13.77
N ASN A 71 21.27 -4.67 13.12
CA ASN A 71 21.55 -5.00 11.72
C ASN A 71 20.82 -4.07 10.75
N ILE A 72 19.79 -3.31 11.19
CA ILE A 72 19.00 -2.45 10.34
C ILE A 72 19.60 -1.06 10.29
N THR A 73 20.49 -0.87 9.34
CA THR A 73 21.06 0.43 8.95
C THR A 73 20.76 0.69 7.48
N TYR A 74 20.79 1.96 7.05
CA TYR A 74 20.58 2.30 5.65
C TYR A 74 21.59 1.59 4.72
N ASP A 75 22.85 1.49 5.14
CA ASP A 75 23.89 0.82 4.35
C ASP A 75 23.63 -0.68 4.13
N ASN A 76 23.01 -1.35 5.11
CA ASN A 76 22.72 -2.78 5.03
C ASN A 76 21.48 -3.09 4.15
N ILE A 77 20.56 -2.12 4.00
CA ILE A 77 19.32 -2.33 3.25
C ILE A 77 19.26 -1.59 1.91
N LYS A 78 20.27 -0.75 1.61
CA LYS A 78 20.25 0.09 0.40
C LYS A 78 20.24 -0.70 -0.91
N GLU A 79 20.80 -1.91 -0.93
CA GLU A 79 20.83 -2.76 -2.13
C GLU A 79 19.44 -3.25 -2.53
N ALA A 80 18.51 -3.36 -1.55
CA ALA A 80 17.11 -3.69 -1.82
C ALA A 80 16.29 -2.50 -2.31
N ILE A 81 16.81 -1.26 -2.22
CA ILE A 81 16.10 -0.04 -2.63
C ILE A 81 16.40 0.22 -4.11
N LEU A 82 15.55 -0.27 -4.97
CA LEU A 82 15.74 -0.27 -6.40
C LEU A 82 15.18 0.98 -7.06
N ASP A 83 15.82 1.37 -8.18
CA ASP A 83 15.36 2.47 -9.02
C ASP A 83 14.11 2.08 -9.80
N THR A 84 13.27 3.04 -10.13
CA THR A 84 12.17 2.83 -11.08
C THR A 84 12.31 3.77 -12.29
N SER A 85 11.40 3.69 -13.22
CA SER A 85 11.33 4.62 -14.37
C SER A 85 10.88 6.05 -14.00
N LEU A 86 10.65 6.34 -12.71
CA LEU A 86 10.32 7.66 -12.16
C LEU A 86 11.39 8.09 -11.16
N ASP A 87 12.03 9.25 -11.38
CA ASP A 87 13.18 9.74 -10.60
C ASP A 87 12.92 9.81 -9.09
N TYR A 88 11.70 10.14 -8.67
CA TYR A 88 11.33 10.28 -7.27
C TYR A 88 10.69 9.01 -6.68
N LEU A 89 10.61 7.90 -7.43
CA LEU A 89 10.06 6.64 -6.96
C LEU A 89 11.15 5.56 -6.88
N LYS A 90 11.27 4.96 -5.71
CA LYS A 90 12.04 3.74 -5.47
C LYS A 90 11.10 2.61 -5.08
N VAL A 91 11.59 1.37 -5.17
CA VAL A 91 10.82 0.18 -4.77
C VAL A 91 11.70 -0.79 -3.98
N ILE A 92 11.11 -1.42 -2.96
CA ILE A 92 11.60 -2.66 -2.37
C ILE A 92 10.65 -3.75 -2.84
N THR A 93 11.20 -4.73 -3.54
CA THR A 93 10.45 -5.82 -4.18
C THR A 93 10.08 -6.92 -3.21
N SER A 94 9.18 -7.79 -3.62
CA SER A 94 8.78 -9.01 -2.94
C SER A 94 8.89 -10.20 -3.87
N GLY A 95 8.98 -11.39 -3.26
CA GLY A 95 9.01 -12.66 -3.96
C GLY A 95 8.35 -13.78 -3.17
N PRO A 96 8.29 -15.00 -3.76
CA PRO A 96 7.64 -16.17 -3.14
C PRO A 96 8.19 -16.53 -1.75
N ASP A 97 9.46 -16.22 -1.48
CA ASP A 97 10.12 -16.53 -0.20
C ASP A 97 9.49 -15.76 0.96
N LEU A 98 8.86 -14.61 0.69
CA LEU A 98 8.10 -13.89 1.72
C LEU A 98 6.94 -14.72 2.29
N ALA A 99 6.40 -15.71 1.57
CA ALA A 99 5.39 -16.62 2.11
C ALA A 99 5.97 -17.52 3.22
N VAL A 100 7.26 -17.86 3.16
CA VAL A 100 7.95 -18.66 4.18
C VAL A 100 8.12 -17.88 5.46
N MET A 101 8.27 -16.56 5.37
CA MET A 101 8.39 -15.65 6.51
C MET A 101 7.23 -15.79 7.50
N GLU A 102 6.01 -16.08 7.05
CA GLU A 102 4.87 -16.28 7.96
C GLU A 102 5.10 -17.48 8.90
N ILE A 103 5.76 -18.52 8.41
CA ILE A 103 6.08 -19.72 9.21
C ILE A 103 7.27 -19.43 10.15
N GLU A 104 8.32 -18.79 9.63
CA GLU A 104 9.52 -18.44 10.37
C GLU A 104 9.23 -17.50 11.54
N LEU A 105 8.35 -16.54 11.33
CA LEU A 105 7.95 -15.57 12.34
C LEU A 105 7.08 -16.17 13.47
N VAL A 106 6.48 -17.36 13.32
CA VAL A 106 5.57 -17.94 14.33
C VAL A 106 6.21 -17.99 15.72
N ASN A 107 7.49 -18.36 15.80
CA ASN A 107 8.22 -18.51 17.08
C ASN A 107 9.19 -17.35 17.35
N ALA A 108 9.24 -16.33 16.50
CA ALA A 108 10.16 -15.22 16.65
C ALA A 108 9.68 -14.21 17.70
N MET A 109 10.60 -13.66 18.48
CA MET A 109 10.30 -12.59 19.44
C MET A 109 10.01 -11.28 18.69
N SER A 110 9.03 -10.49 19.18
CA SER A 110 8.63 -9.22 18.57
C SER A 110 8.37 -9.30 17.07
N ARG A 111 7.84 -10.40 16.62
CA ARG A 111 7.60 -10.78 15.22
C ARG A 111 6.72 -9.78 14.46
N GLU A 112 5.87 -9.04 15.17
CA GLU A 112 4.97 -8.03 14.60
C GLU A 112 5.66 -6.67 14.35
N ARG A 113 6.92 -6.50 14.81
CA ARG A 113 7.65 -5.23 14.81
C ARG A 113 8.84 -5.18 13.85
N ARG A 114 9.06 -6.21 13.04
CA ARG A 114 10.22 -6.27 12.15
C ARG A 114 10.18 -5.15 11.11
N LEU A 115 9.04 -4.96 10.45
CA LEU A 115 8.90 -3.88 9.49
C LEU A 115 8.94 -2.48 10.14
N GLU A 116 8.46 -2.33 11.38
CA GLU A 116 8.58 -1.07 12.13
C GLU A 116 10.06 -0.66 12.31
N ARG A 117 10.94 -1.62 12.61
CA ARG A 117 12.40 -1.36 12.73
C ARG A 117 12.97 -0.84 11.41
N VAL A 118 12.61 -1.44 10.31
CA VAL A 118 13.00 -1.02 8.96
C VAL A 118 12.48 0.39 8.65
N MET A 119 11.21 0.68 8.99
CA MET A 119 10.64 2.01 8.79
C MET A 119 11.37 3.11 9.55
N ASN A 120 11.94 2.84 10.72
CA ASN A 120 12.69 3.84 11.49
C ASN A 120 13.92 4.37 10.76
N VAL A 121 14.51 3.56 9.88
CA VAL A 121 15.62 3.95 9.01
C VAL A 121 15.10 4.65 7.75
N LEU A 122 14.13 4.06 7.06
CA LEU A 122 13.63 4.55 5.76
C LEU A 122 12.92 5.90 5.86
N LYS A 123 12.24 6.19 6.97
CA LYS A 123 11.58 7.49 7.24
C LYS A 123 12.52 8.70 7.21
N GLN A 124 13.84 8.50 7.31
CA GLN A 124 14.82 9.56 7.25
C GLN A 124 15.12 10.00 5.81
N THR A 125 14.84 9.13 4.83
CA THR A 125 15.20 9.34 3.41
C THR A 125 13.98 9.69 2.55
N PHE A 126 12.82 9.10 2.84
CA PHE A 126 11.61 9.23 2.03
C PHE A 126 10.55 10.09 2.70
N GLU A 127 9.87 10.94 1.90
CA GLU A 127 8.73 11.75 2.37
C GLU A 127 7.47 10.89 2.49
N PHE A 128 7.28 9.96 1.54
CA PHE A 128 6.17 9.01 1.50
C PHE A 128 6.72 7.59 1.38
N ILE A 129 6.14 6.68 2.16
CA ILE A 129 6.36 5.24 2.04
C ILE A 129 4.99 4.60 1.88
N ILE A 130 4.76 3.94 0.75
CA ILE A 130 3.52 3.23 0.45
C ILE A 130 3.81 1.75 0.60
N ILE A 131 2.96 1.04 1.35
CA ILE A 131 3.12 -0.40 1.57
C ILE A 131 1.93 -1.11 0.96
N ASP A 132 2.18 -1.97 -0.03
CA ASP A 132 1.15 -2.87 -0.58
C ASP A 132 1.01 -4.10 0.29
N ALA A 133 -0.13 -4.25 0.97
CA ALA A 133 -0.36 -5.34 1.91
C ALA A 133 -1.00 -6.57 1.21
N PRO A 134 -0.68 -7.80 1.67
CA PRO A 134 -1.32 -9.00 1.16
C PRO A 134 -2.84 -9.02 1.44
N PRO A 135 -3.62 -9.86 0.73
CA PRO A 135 -5.07 -9.93 0.91
C PRO A 135 -5.54 -10.68 2.16
N SER A 136 -4.66 -11.02 3.07
CA SER A 136 -4.93 -11.76 4.29
C SER A 136 -4.68 -10.90 5.53
N LEU A 137 -5.37 -11.18 6.64
CA LEU A 137 -5.11 -10.54 7.95
C LEU A 137 -4.16 -11.42 8.78
N ASN A 138 -3.02 -11.74 8.21
CA ASN A 138 -1.98 -12.58 8.78
C ASN A 138 -0.85 -11.76 9.44
N LEU A 139 0.26 -12.42 9.77
CA LEU A 139 1.39 -11.82 10.45
C LEU A 139 2.13 -10.76 9.60
N LEU A 140 2.15 -10.90 8.27
CA LEU A 140 2.68 -9.87 7.37
C LEU A 140 1.82 -8.61 7.44
N THR A 141 0.49 -8.74 7.40
CA THR A 141 -0.41 -7.59 7.55
C THR A 141 -0.27 -6.94 8.92
N LEU A 142 -0.06 -7.71 10.00
CA LEU A 142 0.22 -7.14 11.32
C LEU A 142 1.53 -6.34 11.33
N ASN A 143 2.59 -6.81 10.67
CA ASN A 143 3.82 -6.03 10.48
C ASN A 143 3.57 -4.72 9.72
N VAL A 144 2.79 -4.78 8.63
CA VAL A 144 2.42 -3.60 7.85
C VAL A 144 1.69 -2.56 8.70
N LEU A 145 0.65 -2.97 9.44
CA LEU A 145 -0.15 -2.08 10.27
C LEU A 145 0.64 -1.54 11.48
N THR A 146 1.56 -2.33 12.03
CA THR A 146 2.42 -1.90 13.15
C THR A 146 3.41 -0.83 12.70
N ALA A 147 3.93 -0.93 11.48
CA ALA A 147 4.91 -0.02 10.91
C ALA A 147 4.32 1.27 10.31
N ALA A 148 3.05 1.24 9.92
CA ALA A 148 2.38 2.33 9.22
C ALA A 148 2.01 3.51 10.14
N THR A 149 1.95 4.72 9.57
CA THR A 149 1.35 5.89 10.23
C THR A 149 -0.15 5.97 9.96
N SER A 150 -0.58 5.45 8.80
CA SER A 150 -2.00 5.44 8.44
C SER A 150 -2.33 4.30 7.47
N VAL A 151 -3.63 3.98 7.38
CA VAL A 151 -4.17 2.93 6.51
C VAL A 151 -5.12 3.54 5.50
N LEU A 152 -4.83 3.35 4.20
CA LEU A 152 -5.73 3.61 3.10
C LEU A 152 -6.46 2.32 2.74
N ILE A 153 -7.78 2.38 2.66
CA ILE A 153 -8.64 1.21 2.47
C ILE A 153 -9.34 1.31 1.10
N PRO A 154 -8.85 0.61 0.06
CA PRO A 154 -9.55 0.50 -1.21
C PRO A 154 -10.85 -0.29 -1.02
N VAL A 155 -11.97 0.27 -1.50
CA VAL A 155 -13.31 -0.31 -1.37
C VAL A 155 -13.93 -0.39 -2.76
N GLN A 156 -14.11 -1.60 -3.26
CA GLN A 156 -14.80 -1.81 -4.53
C GLN A 156 -16.30 -1.57 -4.35
N CYS A 157 -16.91 -0.82 -5.30
CA CYS A 157 -18.33 -0.50 -5.27
C CYS A 157 -19.20 -1.71 -5.64
N GLU A 158 -19.30 -2.68 -4.73
CA GLU A 158 -20.10 -3.92 -4.83
C GLU A 158 -20.93 -4.15 -3.56
N TYR A 159 -21.99 -4.95 -3.68
CA TYR A 159 -22.98 -5.18 -2.62
C TYR A 159 -22.40 -5.56 -1.24
N TYR A 160 -21.31 -6.33 -1.22
CA TYR A 160 -20.67 -6.75 0.05
C TYR A 160 -19.51 -5.84 0.49
N ALA A 161 -19.46 -4.61 0.02
CA ALA A 161 -18.34 -3.69 0.29
C ALA A 161 -18.12 -3.47 1.80
N LEU A 162 -19.15 -3.18 2.57
CA LEU A 162 -19.06 -2.90 4.01
C LEU A 162 -18.76 -4.13 4.85
N GLN A 163 -19.28 -5.30 4.47
CA GLN A 163 -19.04 -6.53 5.22
C GLN A 163 -17.56 -6.88 5.28
N GLY A 164 -16.84 -6.74 4.15
CA GLY A 164 -15.40 -6.99 4.08
C GLY A 164 -14.55 -5.99 4.90
N MET A 165 -15.10 -4.83 5.25
CA MET A 165 -14.39 -3.81 6.04
C MET A 165 -14.46 -4.07 7.55
N THR A 166 -15.48 -4.75 8.04
CA THR A 166 -15.71 -4.95 9.48
C THR A 166 -14.54 -5.68 10.15
N GLU A 167 -14.07 -6.76 9.54
CA GLU A 167 -12.93 -7.54 10.06
C GLU A 167 -11.63 -6.72 10.01
N LEU A 168 -11.41 -5.96 8.95
CA LEU A 168 -10.24 -5.08 8.86
C LEU A 168 -10.27 -4.00 9.95
N PHE A 169 -11.40 -3.35 10.20
CA PHE A 169 -11.53 -2.36 11.28
C PHE A 169 -11.30 -2.98 12.66
N LYS A 170 -11.74 -4.19 12.89
CA LYS A 170 -11.46 -4.93 14.12
C LYS A 170 -9.96 -5.15 14.29
N THR A 171 -9.28 -5.61 13.24
CA THR A 171 -7.83 -5.80 13.25
C THR A 171 -7.09 -4.47 13.49
N ILE A 172 -7.49 -3.38 12.81
CA ILE A 172 -6.91 -2.05 13.02
C ILE A 172 -7.04 -1.63 14.49
N ARG A 173 -8.21 -1.79 15.10
CA ARG A 173 -8.44 -1.46 16.53
C ARG A 173 -7.56 -2.29 17.47
N GLU A 174 -7.38 -3.59 17.19
CA GLU A 174 -6.50 -4.45 17.98
C GLU A 174 -5.02 -4.01 17.84
N VAL A 175 -4.59 -3.64 16.64
CA VAL A 175 -3.25 -3.08 16.41
C VAL A 175 -3.08 -1.74 17.14
N GLN A 176 -4.06 -0.83 17.07
CA GLN A 176 -4.04 0.43 17.79
C GLN A 176 -3.92 0.24 19.31
N LYS A 177 -4.61 -0.75 19.84
CA LYS A 177 -4.62 -1.04 21.29
C LYS A 177 -3.30 -1.65 21.79
N ASN A 178 -2.68 -2.54 20.99
CA ASN A 178 -1.62 -3.41 21.49
C ASN A 178 -0.24 -3.16 20.86
N LEU A 179 -0.17 -2.62 19.64
CA LEU A 179 1.06 -2.56 18.84
C LEU A 179 1.42 -1.15 18.39
N ASN A 180 0.44 -0.38 17.85
CA ASN A 180 0.68 0.94 17.26
C ASN A 180 -0.47 1.91 17.59
N ALA A 181 -0.40 2.54 18.77
CA ALA A 181 -1.43 3.47 19.24
C ALA A 181 -1.62 4.71 18.35
N ASN A 182 -0.65 5.03 17.49
CA ASN A 182 -0.67 6.21 16.61
C ASN A 182 -1.21 5.89 15.21
N LEU A 183 -1.53 4.63 14.91
CA LEU A 183 -2.08 4.24 13.61
C LEU A 183 -3.41 4.97 13.36
N LYS A 184 -3.52 5.63 12.22
CA LYS A 184 -4.74 6.35 11.83
C LYS A 184 -5.37 5.69 10.61
N ILE A 185 -6.65 5.94 10.39
CA ILE A 185 -7.29 5.66 9.10
C ILE A 185 -7.04 6.86 8.20
N GLU A 186 -6.31 6.66 7.09
CA GLU A 186 -6.07 7.69 6.09
C GLU A 186 -7.34 8.03 5.33
N GLY A 187 -8.07 6.99 4.96
CA GLY A 187 -9.38 7.09 4.34
C GLY A 187 -9.76 5.83 3.56
N ALA A 188 -11.06 5.73 3.26
CA ALA A 188 -11.61 4.76 2.33
C ALA A 188 -11.61 5.32 0.91
N LEU A 189 -11.06 4.56 -0.04
CA LEU A 189 -10.98 4.91 -1.45
C LEU A 189 -11.96 4.05 -2.24
N LEU A 190 -12.97 4.67 -2.84
CA LEU A 190 -13.90 3.98 -3.74
C LEU A 190 -13.19 3.62 -5.04
N THR A 191 -13.16 2.33 -5.36
CA THR A 191 -12.50 1.78 -6.55
C THR A 191 -13.49 1.15 -7.51
N MET A 192 -13.10 1.05 -8.78
CA MET A 192 -13.94 0.50 -9.86
C MET A 192 -15.32 1.15 -9.92
N TYR A 193 -15.36 2.44 -9.58
CA TYR A 193 -16.59 3.22 -9.56
C TYR A 193 -17.12 3.45 -10.97
N ASP A 194 -18.41 3.19 -11.17
CA ASP A 194 -19.14 3.51 -12.39
C ASP A 194 -20.40 4.32 -12.03
N SER A 195 -20.38 5.61 -12.36
CA SER A 195 -21.48 6.54 -12.07
C SER A 195 -22.79 6.22 -12.78
N ARG A 196 -22.77 5.36 -13.80
CA ARG A 196 -23.96 4.92 -14.53
C ARG A 196 -24.75 3.85 -13.77
N LEU A 197 -24.10 3.15 -12.84
CA LEU A 197 -24.70 2.07 -12.05
C LEU A 197 -25.31 2.60 -10.75
N SER A 198 -26.61 2.36 -10.56
CA SER A 198 -27.30 2.72 -9.31
C SER A 198 -26.69 2.07 -8.08
N LEU A 199 -26.27 0.79 -8.20
CA LEU A 199 -25.60 0.07 -7.13
C LEU A 199 -24.32 0.78 -6.67
N CYS A 200 -23.48 1.27 -7.60
CA CYS A 200 -22.25 1.99 -7.24
C CYS A 200 -22.56 3.28 -6.44
N LYS A 201 -23.63 4.00 -6.80
CA LYS A 201 -24.05 5.19 -6.07
C LYS A 201 -24.52 4.85 -4.66
N GLN A 202 -25.38 3.82 -4.53
CA GLN A 202 -25.87 3.35 -3.23
C GLN A 202 -24.72 2.91 -2.31
N VAL A 203 -23.80 2.09 -2.81
CA VAL A 203 -22.62 1.66 -2.04
C VAL A 203 -21.76 2.87 -1.65
N ALA A 204 -21.55 3.83 -2.54
CA ALA A 204 -20.78 5.02 -2.23
C ALA A 204 -21.44 5.89 -1.15
N GLU A 205 -22.77 6.02 -1.15
CA GLU A 205 -23.54 6.71 -0.12
C GLU A 205 -23.44 5.96 1.22
N GLU A 206 -23.66 4.65 1.22
CA GLU A 206 -23.57 3.79 2.40
C GLU A 206 -22.18 3.82 3.04
N VAL A 207 -21.11 3.78 2.24
CA VAL A 207 -19.73 3.90 2.73
C VAL A 207 -19.52 5.29 3.36
N ARG A 208 -20.04 6.36 2.75
CA ARG A 208 -19.93 7.73 3.29
C ARG A 208 -20.71 7.90 4.58
N GLU A 209 -21.92 7.35 4.68
CA GLU A 209 -22.74 7.39 5.89
C GLU A 209 -22.07 6.68 7.08
N ASN A 210 -21.40 5.54 6.81
CA ASN A 210 -20.74 4.76 7.86
C ASN A 210 -19.34 5.25 8.23
N LEU A 211 -18.62 5.92 7.32
CA LEU A 211 -17.24 6.34 7.51
C LEU A 211 -17.06 7.87 7.51
N SER A 212 -18.13 8.62 7.23
CA SER A 212 -18.17 10.10 7.28
C SER A 212 -16.95 10.76 6.60
N ASP A 213 -16.21 11.60 7.32
CA ASP A 213 -15.08 12.39 6.82
C ASP A 213 -13.84 11.56 6.44
N THR A 214 -13.88 10.24 6.60
CA THR A 214 -12.77 9.35 6.25
C THR A 214 -12.88 8.76 4.84
N VAL A 215 -13.83 9.20 4.01
CA VAL A 215 -13.94 8.77 2.60
C VAL A 215 -13.30 9.83 1.70
N PHE A 216 -12.41 9.40 0.80
CA PHE A 216 -11.80 10.31 -0.18
C PHE A 216 -12.83 10.87 -1.16
N GLN A 217 -12.62 12.14 -1.59
CA GLN A 217 -13.38 12.75 -2.67
C GLN A 217 -13.00 12.11 -4.02
N ALA A 218 -11.73 11.80 -4.17
CA ALA A 218 -11.22 11.06 -5.33
C ALA A 218 -11.84 9.66 -5.37
N MET A 219 -12.35 9.27 -6.54
CA MET A 219 -12.88 7.93 -6.81
C MET A 219 -12.15 7.35 -8.03
N ILE A 220 -11.73 6.11 -7.94
CA ILE A 220 -11.03 5.43 -9.03
C ILE A 220 -12.06 4.76 -9.95
N PRO A 221 -12.17 5.21 -11.20
CA PRO A 221 -13.13 4.63 -12.12
C PRO A 221 -12.70 3.23 -12.58
N ARG A 222 -13.65 2.42 -13.04
CA ARG A 222 -13.30 1.24 -13.82
C ARG A 222 -12.62 1.69 -15.12
N ASN A 223 -11.35 1.34 -15.29
CA ASN A 223 -10.54 1.83 -16.40
C ASN A 223 -9.60 0.73 -16.93
N VAL A 224 -9.66 0.45 -18.23
CA VAL A 224 -8.85 -0.60 -18.88
C VAL A 224 -7.35 -0.30 -18.78
N LYS A 225 -6.94 0.97 -18.82
CA LYS A 225 -5.53 1.36 -18.73
C LYS A 225 -4.90 1.00 -17.39
N LEU A 226 -5.67 0.99 -16.30
CA LEU A 226 -5.20 0.51 -15.00
C LEU A 226 -4.93 -1.01 -14.99
N SER A 227 -5.63 -1.76 -15.84
CA SER A 227 -5.44 -3.22 -15.96
C SER A 227 -4.35 -3.58 -16.97
N GLU A 228 -4.14 -2.77 -18.00
CA GLU A 228 -3.12 -2.98 -19.04
C GLU A 228 -1.72 -2.57 -18.56
N ALA A 229 -1.60 -1.45 -17.87
CA ALA A 229 -0.33 -0.85 -17.48
C ALA A 229 0.64 -1.82 -16.76
N PRO A 230 0.19 -2.67 -15.79
CA PRO A 230 1.07 -3.65 -15.14
C PRO A 230 1.73 -4.65 -16.09
N SER A 231 1.05 -5.06 -17.17
CA SER A 231 1.64 -5.98 -18.17
C SER A 231 2.80 -5.35 -18.95
N HIS A 232 2.94 -4.03 -18.87
CA HIS A 232 4.06 -3.27 -19.43
C HIS A 232 5.08 -2.83 -18.38
N GLY A 233 4.94 -3.29 -17.12
CA GLY A 233 5.81 -2.89 -16.01
C GLY A 233 5.80 -1.39 -15.72
N LYS A 234 4.66 -0.72 -15.91
CA LYS A 234 4.53 0.73 -15.79
C LYS A 234 3.31 1.11 -14.96
N PRO A 235 3.41 2.11 -14.08
CA PRO A 235 2.23 2.73 -13.49
C PRO A 235 1.40 3.45 -14.58
N ALA A 236 0.10 3.62 -14.35
CA ALA A 236 -0.82 4.18 -15.34
C ALA A 236 -0.42 5.59 -15.83
N ILE A 237 0.20 6.39 -14.97
CA ILE A 237 0.66 7.74 -15.33
C ILE A 237 1.76 7.72 -16.40
N LEU A 238 2.60 6.67 -16.42
CA LEU A 238 3.61 6.48 -17.47
C LEU A 238 3.06 5.72 -18.68
N TYR A 239 2.02 4.92 -18.49
CA TYR A 239 1.41 4.16 -19.57
C TYR A 239 0.47 5.02 -20.41
N ASP A 240 -0.42 5.78 -19.75
CA ASP A 240 -1.35 6.71 -20.38
C ASP A 240 -1.76 7.79 -19.36
N VAL A 241 -1.02 8.91 -19.35
CA VAL A 241 -1.25 10.03 -18.43
C VAL A 241 -2.63 10.68 -18.59
N GLN A 242 -3.25 10.58 -19.77
CA GLN A 242 -4.57 11.14 -20.04
C GLN A 242 -5.71 10.22 -19.63
N SER A 243 -5.42 8.98 -19.25
CA SER A 243 -6.44 8.04 -18.82
C SER A 243 -7.16 8.54 -17.56
N SER A 244 -8.46 8.27 -17.47
CA SER A 244 -9.26 8.64 -16.29
C SER A 244 -8.74 7.97 -15.01
N GLY A 245 -8.11 6.81 -15.12
CA GLY A 245 -7.49 6.11 -14.00
C GLY A 245 -6.24 6.84 -13.48
N ALA A 246 -5.32 7.24 -14.36
CA ALA A 246 -4.13 8.01 -13.97
C ALA A 246 -4.51 9.34 -13.33
N GLN A 247 -5.43 10.07 -13.95
CA GLN A 247 -5.92 11.36 -13.43
C GLN A 247 -6.61 11.23 -12.07
N ALA A 248 -7.32 10.14 -11.83
CA ALA A 248 -7.96 9.89 -10.54
C ALA A 248 -6.94 9.64 -9.42
N TYR A 249 -5.85 8.91 -9.69
CA TYR A 249 -4.78 8.71 -8.70
C TYR A 249 -3.98 10.00 -8.45
N MET A 250 -3.78 10.85 -9.46
CA MET A 250 -3.19 12.18 -9.25
C MET A 250 -4.04 13.02 -8.28
N LYS A 251 -5.36 13.07 -8.48
CA LYS A 251 -6.30 13.75 -7.58
C LYS A 251 -6.26 13.19 -6.16
N LEU A 252 -6.16 11.86 -6.01
CA LEU A 252 -6.01 11.22 -4.70
C LEU A 252 -4.72 11.67 -4.00
N ALA A 253 -3.59 11.70 -4.73
CA ALA A 253 -2.32 12.16 -4.16
C ALA A 253 -2.39 13.62 -3.71
N GLU A 254 -2.98 14.50 -4.51
CA GLU A 254 -3.21 15.91 -4.16
C GLU A 254 -4.13 16.05 -2.93
N GLU A 255 -5.21 15.25 -2.85
CA GLU A 255 -6.11 15.25 -1.69
C GLU A 255 -5.38 14.86 -0.41
N ILE A 256 -4.53 13.82 -0.45
CA ILE A 256 -3.72 13.39 0.70
C ILE A 256 -2.70 14.46 1.12
N LEU A 257 -2.06 15.14 0.16
CA LEU A 257 -1.13 16.23 0.43
C LEU A 257 -1.82 17.43 1.10
N ASN A 258 -3.05 17.73 0.70
CA ASN A 258 -3.83 18.85 1.24
C ASN A 258 -4.42 18.57 2.63
N LYS A 259 -4.76 17.33 2.96
CA LYS A 259 -5.19 16.92 4.31
C LYS A 259 -4.05 17.04 5.35
N GLY A 260 -2.81 17.10 4.93
CA GLY A 260 -1.64 17.22 5.80
C GLY A 260 -1.22 18.65 6.13
N LYS A 261 -1.90 19.64 5.56
CA LYS A 261 -1.69 21.07 5.84
C LYS A 261 -2.71 21.56 6.86
#